data_a909cafbc3c47b868424e628946bd55f
#
_entry.id   a909cafbc3c47b868424e628946bd55f
#
_cell.length_a   1.000
_cell.length_b   1.000
_cell.length_c   1.000
_cell.angle_alpha   90.00
_cell.angle_beta   90.00
_cell.angle_gamma   90.00
#
_symmetry.space_group_name_H-M   'P 1'
#
loop_
_entity.id
_entity.type
_entity.pdbx_description
1 polymer ?
#
loop_
_entity_poly.entity_id
_entity_poly.type
_entity_poly.pdbx_seq_one_letter_code
_entity_poly.pdbx_strand_id
1 'polypeptide(L)'
;MVTNSTYGILAPASFFLKYIMSTRVIGQITGALLIGAFALSGCQSQTEENESQNHKILDTKHIYKLIPAATTNRMAWANDVHAIMDELEIERNLSNTCSIVAVVDQESNFVADPAVPNLGKKAVKEMNERLEKKLGKKMAGYFNDMLAKQPSPDDNFLMQLERVKTERELDELYRQMFEFYTRQYKINLVTSAARIIARQDIEETFNPITTLGSMQVHINYAVENSRSGSNIHKIRDDLYTQYGGLYYGIHRLMTYPTHYDKPIYRFADYNSGIYSSRNAAFQQMVNKLSKQELSLDGDLLSYNKDGDVISEPTATETALAQLFLEKNIALDAKNIRRDLKKEKQQEFEETKTYQQVVALYEEKTKKDAPYAIMPEVVISGPKLSRDYNTNWYASKVNQRYNRCVSRGKRLGFKLS
;
A
#
# COMPACT_ATOMS: atom_id res chain seq x y z
N MET A 1 33.98 -1.23 36.40
CA MET A 1 34.12 0.23 36.50
C MET A 1 32.98 0.85 35.69
N VAL A 2 32.17 1.58 36.41
CA VAL A 2 30.94 2.26 36.03
C VAL A 2 31.27 3.48 35.20
N THR A 3 30.53 3.79 34.13
CA THR A 3 30.05 5.15 33.87
C THR A 3 28.78 5.13 33.04
N ASN A 4 27.72 5.61 33.66
CA ASN A 4 26.47 6.08 33.10
C ASN A 4 26.68 7.28 32.15
N SER A 5 25.89 7.36 31.11
CA SER A 5 25.48 8.68 30.61
C SER A 5 24.05 8.59 30.02
N THR A 6 23.17 9.19 30.75
CA THR A 6 21.78 9.58 30.44
C THR A 6 21.77 10.87 29.61
N TYR A 7 21.00 10.89 28.53
CA TYR A 7 20.36 12.08 27.93
C TYR A 7 19.13 11.55 27.19
N GLY A 8 17.92 11.87 27.49
CA GLY A 8 17.38 13.21 27.75
C GLY A 8 16.38 13.51 26.64
N ILE A 9 15.11 13.24 26.94
CA ILE A 9 13.88 13.45 26.15
C ILE A 9 13.67 14.95 25.98
N LEU A 10 13.29 15.40 24.80
CA LEU A 10 12.35 16.52 24.59
C LEU A 10 11.80 16.53 23.18
N ALA A 11 10.50 16.25 23.08
CA ALA A 11 9.69 16.59 21.91
C ALA A 11 9.38 18.09 21.90
N PRO A 12 9.09 18.69 20.76
CA PRO A 12 8.13 19.79 20.72
C PRO A 12 6.92 19.50 19.86
N ALA A 13 5.78 19.42 20.51
CA ALA A 13 4.49 19.74 19.91
C ALA A 13 4.48 21.25 19.60
N SER A 14 4.33 21.60 18.31
CA SER A 14 3.68 22.82 17.86
C SER A 14 3.89 23.04 16.37
N PHE A 15 2.91 22.66 15.57
CA PHE A 15 2.61 23.31 14.28
C PHE A 15 1.17 22.98 13.88
N PHE A 16 0.23 23.50 14.70
CA PHE A 16 -1.13 23.75 14.24
C PHE A 16 -1.44 25.22 14.51
N LEU A 17 -1.95 25.89 13.53
CA LEU A 17 -2.48 27.25 13.41
C LEU A 17 -1.60 28.19 12.59
N LYS A 18 -1.95 28.31 11.31
CA LYS A 18 -2.00 29.58 10.59
C LYS A 18 -2.45 29.36 9.14
N TYR A 19 -3.73 29.34 8.91
CA TYR A 19 -4.31 29.85 7.66
C TYR A 19 -5.82 30.07 7.83
N ILE A 20 -6.15 31.18 8.47
CA ILE A 20 -7.47 31.81 8.34
C ILE A 20 -7.23 33.34 8.36
N MET A 21 -7.88 33.99 7.42
CA MET A 21 -8.07 35.45 7.27
C MET A 21 -7.06 36.22 6.40
N SER A 22 -7.47 36.51 5.20
CA SER A 22 -7.50 37.90 4.74
C SER A 22 -8.66 38.13 3.77
N THR A 23 -9.57 38.92 4.22
CA THR A 23 -10.78 39.41 3.54
C THR A 23 -10.50 40.72 2.80
N ARG A 24 -11.22 40.91 1.69
CA ARG A 24 -11.77 42.17 1.16
C ARG A 24 -10.82 43.26 0.66
N VAL A 25 -10.96 43.61 -0.62
CA VAL A 25 -11.18 45.02 -1.02
C VAL A 25 -12.16 45.08 -2.20
N ILE A 26 -13.17 45.89 -2.01
CA ILE A 26 -14.22 46.32 -2.94
C ILE A 26 -13.65 47.46 -3.77
N GLY A 27 -13.96 47.49 -5.07
CA GLY A 27 -13.68 48.65 -5.93
C GLY A 27 -14.67 48.69 -7.10
N GLN A 28 -15.73 49.42 -6.94
CA GLN A 28 -16.61 49.86 -8.03
C GLN A 28 -15.95 51.01 -8.81
N ILE A 29 -16.07 51.03 -10.12
CA ILE A 29 -16.18 52.27 -10.92
C ILE A 29 -16.97 51.99 -12.20
N THR A 30 -17.89 52.82 -12.40
CA THR A 30 -18.92 53.13 -13.39
C THR A 30 -18.43 53.39 -14.83
N GLY A 31 -19.21 52.96 -15.84
CA GLY A 31 -19.81 53.80 -16.88
C GLY A 31 -19.05 54.05 -18.18
N ALA A 32 -19.62 53.61 -19.29
CA ALA A 32 -19.99 54.45 -20.43
C ALA A 32 -20.66 53.60 -21.54
N LEU A 33 -21.87 54.00 -21.90
CA LEU A 33 -22.61 53.59 -23.10
C LEU A 33 -21.92 54.16 -24.36
N LEU A 34 -21.87 53.35 -25.43
CA LEU A 34 -21.85 53.85 -26.80
C LEU A 34 -22.58 52.85 -27.71
N ILE A 35 -23.68 53.35 -28.27
CA ILE A 35 -24.56 52.72 -29.26
C ILE A 35 -23.88 52.87 -30.63
N GLY A 36 -23.80 51.79 -31.40
CA GLY A 36 -23.46 51.83 -32.81
C GLY A 36 -24.06 50.63 -33.56
N ALA A 37 -24.99 50.91 -34.41
CA ALA A 37 -25.81 49.96 -35.15
C ALA A 37 -25.19 49.54 -36.51
N PHE A 38 -25.65 48.40 -36.97
CA PHE A 38 -25.71 47.89 -38.37
C PHE A 38 -24.46 47.29 -39.03
N ALA A 39 -24.47 45.98 -39.20
CA ALA A 39 -24.47 45.36 -40.56
C ALA A 39 -24.85 43.87 -40.48
N LEU A 40 -25.97 43.53 -41.09
CA LEU A 40 -26.38 42.17 -41.42
C LEU A 40 -25.44 41.59 -42.46
N SER A 41 -24.68 40.59 -42.11
CA SER A 41 -24.05 39.68 -43.08
C SER A 41 -24.23 38.27 -42.54
N GLY A 42 -25.04 37.47 -43.20
CA GLY A 42 -25.22 36.07 -42.88
C GLY A 42 -23.90 35.30 -43.01
N CYS A 43 -23.48 34.73 -41.93
CA CYS A 43 -22.51 33.65 -41.93
C CYS A 43 -23.18 32.42 -41.34
N GLN A 44 -23.20 31.38 -42.12
CA GLN A 44 -23.52 30.03 -41.74
C GLN A 44 -22.86 29.74 -40.38
N SER A 45 -23.67 29.46 -39.38
CA SER A 45 -23.21 28.81 -38.16
C SER A 45 -22.68 27.42 -38.51
N GLN A 46 -21.38 27.32 -38.69
CA GLN A 46 -20.69 26.06 -38.38
C GLN A 46 -20.90 25.90 -36.88
N THR A 47 -21.83 25.06 -36.48
CA THR A 47 -21.83 24.39 -35.23
C THR A 47 -20.53 23.62 -35.17
N GLU A 48 -19.45 24.21 -34.61
CA GLU A 48 -18.42 23.45 -33.95
C GLU A 48 -19.17 22.67 -32.87
N GLU A 49 -19.48 21.42 -33.18
CA GLU A 49 -19.71 20.40 -32.19
C GLU A 49 -18.44 20.38 -31.33
N ASN A 50 -18.43 21.17 -30.25
CA ASN A 50 -17.64 20.92 -29.10
C ASN A 50 -18.04 19.51 -28.64
N GLU A 51 -17.38 18.48 -29.17
CA GLU A 51 -17.23 17.20 -28.50
C GLU A 51 -16.47 17.49 -27.21
N SER A 52 -17.16 18.08 -26.22
CA SER A 52 -16.79 17.86 -24.83
C SER A 52 -16.85 16.35 -24.69
N GLN A 53 -15.68 15.73 -24.66
CA GLN A 53 -15.53 14.30 -24.36
C GLN A 53 -16.19 14.10 -23.00
N ASN A 54 -17.46 13.80 -23.04
CA ASN A 54 -18.27 13.47 -21.87
C ASN A 54 -17.76 12.11 -21.39
N HIS A 55 -16.66 12.11 -20.60
CA HIS A 55 -16.18 10.92 -19.93
C HIS A 55 -17.30 10.47 -19.01
N LYS A 56 -18.02 9.47 -19.47
CA LYS A 56 -19.22 8.97 -18.81
C LYS A 56 -18.80 8.40 -17.46
N ILE A 57 -19.06 9.17 -16.39
CA ILE A 57 -18.75 8.77 -15.01
C ILE A 57 -19.60 7.53 -14.67
N LEU A 58 -18.97 6.50 -14.13
CA LEU A 58 -19.66 5.28 -13.75
C LEU A 58 -20.46 5.49 -12.46
N ASP A 59 -21.78 5.21 -12.51
CA ASP A 59 -22.62 5.10 -11.32
C ASP A 59 -22.56 3.68 -10.71
N THR A 60 -23.20 3.49 -9.59
CA THR A 60 -23.26 2.22 -8.88
C THR A 60 -23.79 1.06 -9.74
N LYS A 61 -24.77 1.33 -10.62
CA LYS A 61 -25.34 0.28 -11.53
C LYS A 61 -24.33 -0.16 -12.57
N HIS A 62 -23.48 0.77 -13.04
CA HIS A 62 -22.39 0.45 -13.94
C HIS A 62 -21.30 -0.35 -13.23
N ILE A 63 -20.88 0.07 -12.03
CA ILE A 63 -19.91 -0.66 -11.19
C ILE A 63 -20.43 -2.08 -10.92
N TYR A 64 -21.70 -2.22 -10.53
CA TYR A 64 -22.34 -3.52 -10.37
C TYR A 64 -22.16 -4.43 -11.60
N LYS A 65 -22.32 -3.92 -12.82
CA LYS A 65 -22.14 -4.70 -14.04
C LYS A 65 -20.68 -5.05 -14.33
N LEU A 66 -19.73 -4.28 -13.80
CA LEU A 66 -18.28 -4.53 -13.93
C LEU A 66 -17.76 -5.60 -12.98
N ILE A 67 -18.37 -5.77 -11.82
CA ILE A 67 -18.04 -6.84 -10.85
C ILE A 67 -18.41 -8.22 -11.46
N PRO A 68 -17.64 -9.29 -11.19
CA PRO A 68 -17.97 -10.64 -11.67
C PRO A 68 -19.39 -11.09 -11.30
N ALA A 69 -20.09 -11.74 -12.22
CA ALA A 69 -21.51 -12.12 -12.01
C ALA A 69 -21.72 -13.11 -10.88
N ALA A 70 -20.73 -13.94 -10.57
CA ALA A 70 -20.78 -14.94 -9.49
C ALA A 70 -20.58 -14.35 -8.09
N THR A 71 -20.29 -13.05 -7.96
CA THR A 71 -20.07 -12.38 -6.67
C THR A 71 -21.36 -12.34 -5.85
N THR A 72 -21.31 -12.83 -4.63
CA THR A 72 -22.40 -12.73 -3.64
C THR A 72 -22.55 -11.28 -3.18
N ASN A 73 -23.78 -10.82 -2.94
CA ASN A 73 -24.08 -9.43 -2.51
C ASN A 73 -23.45 -8.35 -3.42
N ARG A 74 -23.37 -8.62 -4.70
CA ARG A 74 -22.71 -7.83 -5.72
C ARG A 74 -23.08 -6.34 -5.71
N MET A 75 -24.34 -6.01 -5.36
CA MET A 75 -24.79 -4.62 -5.24
C MET A 75 -24.18 -3.92 -4.02
N ALA A 76 -24.01 -4.62 -2.89
CA ALA A 76 -23.33 -4.06 -1.72
C ALA A 76 -21.87 -3.69 -2.05
N TRP A 77 -21.14 -4.58 -2.72
CA TRP A 77 -19.79 -4.28 -3.20
C TRP A 77 -19.74 -3.09 -4.15
N ALA A 78 -20.71 -2.98 -5.05
CA ALA A 78 -20.77 -1.84 -5.98
C ALA A 78 -21.05 -0.51 -5.25
N ASN A 79 -21.92 -0.53 -4.25
CA ASN A 79 -22.19 0.64 -3.41
C ASN A 79 -20.95 1.08 -2.64
N ASP A 80 -20.23 0.13 -2.02
CA ASP A 80 -19.03 0.44 -1.23
C ASP A 80 -17.91 0.97 -2.13
N VAL A 81 -17.64 0.34 -3.28
CA VAL A 81 -16.65 0.84 -4.25
C VAL A 81 -17.00 2.25 -4.71
N HIS A 82 -18.27 2.52 -5.03
CA HIS A 82 -18.73 3.85 -5.44
C HIS A 82 -18.48 4.88 -4.33
N ALA A 83 -18.94 4.59 -3.10
CA ALA A 83 -18.81 5.49 -1.97
C ALA A 83 -17.34 5.79 -1.61
N ILE A 84 -16.48 4.76 -1.63
CA ILE A 84 -15.05 4.91 -1.33
C ILE A 84 -14.34 5.72 -2.42
N MET A 85 -14.67 5.50 -3.70
CA MET A 85 -14.09 6.31 -4.77
C MET A 85 -14.47 7.78 -4.63
N ASP A 86 -15.69 8.09 -4.20
CA ASP A 86 -16.11 9.47 -3.91
C ASP A 86 -15.39 10.04 -2.68
N GLU A 87 -15.31 9.27 -1.59
CA GLU A 87 -14.62 9.68 -0.34
C GLU A 87 -13.13 9.97 -0.57
N LEU A 88 -12.48 9.21 -1.45
CA LEU A 88 -11.06 9.35 -1.78
C LEU A 88 -10.81 10.24 -3.01
N GLU A 89 -11.83 10.91 -3.53
CA GLU A 89 -11.75 11.78 -4.72
C GLU A 89 -11.16 11.07 -5.97
N ILE A 90 -11.40 9.77 -6.09
CA ILE A 90 -10.94 8.96 -7.23
C ILE A 90 -11.97 9.05 -8.35
N GLU A 91 -11.53 9.48 -9.55
CA GLU A 91 -12.39 9.54 -10.71
C GLU A 91 -12.98 8.16 -11.06
N ARG A 92 -14.31 8.09 -11.13
CA ARG A 92 -15.05 6.86 -11.48
C ARG A 92 -15.06 6.59 -12.98
N ASN A 93 -13.89 6.60 -13.60
CA ASN A 93 -13.72 6.18 -14.99
C ASN A 93 -13.54 4.65 -15.10
N LEU A 94 -13.55 4.13 -16.33
CA LEU A 94 -13.46 2.69 -16.57
C LEU A 94 -12.12 2.10 -16.10
N SER A 95 -11.03 2.83 -16.29
CA SER A 95 -9.68 2.36 -15.93
C SER A 95 -9.54 2.20 -14.41
N ASN A 96 -9.87 3.24 -13.63
CA ASN A 96 -9.76 3.23 -12.17
C ASN A 96 -10.68 2.19 -11.56
N THR A 97 -11.94 2.17 -11.97
CA THR A 97 -12.92 1.19 -11.46
C THR A 97 -12.49 -0.24 -11.76
N CYS A 98 -12.01 -0.52 -12.98
CA CYS A 98 -11.54 -1.86 -13.32
C CYS A 98 -10.24 -2.24 -12.64
N SER A 99 -9.38 -1.29 -12.28
CA SER A 99 -8.19 -1.55 -11.47
C SER A 99 -8.58 -2.03 -10.07
N ILE A 100 -9.53 -1.36 -9.44
CA ILE A 100 -10.08 -1.75 -8.12
C ILE A 100 -10.73 -3.14 -8.20
N VAL A 101 -11.66 -3.34 -9.14
CA VAL A 101 -12.36 -4.62 -9.34
C VAL A 101 -11.37 -5.75 -9.56
N ALA A 102 -10.30 -5.54 -10.31
CA ALA A 102 -9.31 -6.56 -10.62
C ALA A 102 -8.50 -7.01 -9.39
N VAL A 103 -8.12 -6.06 -8.53
CA VAL A 103 -7.38 -6.40 -7.30
C VAL A 103 -8.28 -7.11 -6.31
N VAL A 104 -9.51 -6.64 -6.06
CA VAL A 104 -10.46 -7.33 -5.16
C VAL A 104 -10.76 -8.76 -5.67
N ASP A 105 -10.96 -8.93 -6.98
CA ASP A 105 -11.19 -10.24 -7.59
C ASP A 105 -9.95 -11.16 -7.47
N GLN A 106 -8.74 -10.61 -7.46
CA GLN A 106 -7.50 -11.37 -7.27
C GLN A 106 -7.29 -11.80 -5.84
N GLU A 107 -7.50 -10.90 -4.88
CA GLU A 107 -7.17 -11.12 -3.47
C GLU A 107 -8.21 -12.00 -2.76
N SER A 108 -9.49 -11.76 -3.01
CA SER A 108 -10.56 -12.39 -2.23
C SER A 108 -11.74 -12.92 -3.04
N ASN A 109 -11.77 -12.75 -4.35
CA ASN A 109 -12.96 -12.98 -5.18
C ASN A 109 -14.24 -12.30 -4.61
N PHE A 110 -14.08 -11.08 -4.06
CA PHE A 110 -15.17 -10.35 -3.41
C PHE A 110 -15.77 -11.09 -2.20
N VAL A 111 -14.93 -11.67 -1.36
CA VAL A 111 -15.30 -12.20 -0.05
C VAL A 111 -14.54 -11.41 1.02
N ALA A 112 -15.28 -10.80 1.97
CA ALA A 112 -14.66 -9.94 2.99
C ALA A 112 -13.76 -10.74 3.96
N ASP A 113 -14.18 -11.95 4.32
CA ASP A 113 -13.45 -12.85 5.21
C ASP A 113 -13.44 -14.29 4.60
N PRO A 114 -12.53 -14.54 3.63
CA PRO A 114 -12.51 -15.80 2.92
C PRO A 114 -11.95 -16.95 3.78
N ALA A 115 -12.59 -18.11 3.70
CA ALA A 115 -12.07 -19.32 4.32
C ALA A 115 -10.78 -19.79 3.60
N VAL A 116 -9.77 -20.11 4.39
CA VAL A 116 -8.46 -20.60 3.89
C VAL A 116 -8.34 -22.10 4.16
N PRO A 117 -8.17 -22.95 3.15
CA PRO A 117 -8.04 -24.39 3.34
C PRO A 117 -6.88 -24.76 4.27
N ASN A 118 -7.18 -25.57 5.31
CA ASN A 118 -6.22 -26.03 6.31
C ASN A 118 -5.50 -24.90 7.08
N LEU A 119 -6.15 -23.74 7.25
CA LEU A 119 -5.53 -22.58 7.92
C LEU A 119 -5.05 -22.95 9.32
N GLY A 120 -5.87 -23.61 10.15
CA GLY A 120 -5.52 -23.98 11.51
C GLY A 120 -4.24 -24.82 11.58
N LYS A 121 -4.15 -25.87 10.76
CA LYS A 121 -2.94 -26.72 10.70
C LYS A 121 -1.70 -25.94 10.28
N LYS A 122 -1.85 -25.04 9.30
CA LYS A 122 -0.73 -24.17 8.85
C LYS A 122 -0.34 -23.20 9.97
N ALA A 123 -1.30 -22.62 10.68
CA ALA A 123 -1.06 -21.69 11.78
C ALA A 123 -0.28 -22.35 12.94
N VAL A 124 -0.68 -23.55 13.35
CA VAL A 124 0.04 -24.33 14.39
C VAL A 124 1.47 -24.63 13.96
N LYS A 125 1.67 -25.07 12.71
CA LYS A 125 3.00 -25.35 12.17
C LYS A 125 3.88 -24.09 12.19
N GLU A 126 3.38 -22.98 11.64
CA GLU A 126 4.12 -21.72 11.56
C GLU A 126 4.43 -21.16 12.96
N MET A 127 3.47 -21.23 13.88
CA MET A 127 3.68 -20.84 15.27
C MET A 127 4.83 -21.63 15.89
N ASN A 128 4.83 -22.97 15.72
CA ASN A 128 5.91 -23.83 16.24
C ASN A 128 7.27 -23.47 15.67
N GLU A 129 7.36 -23.28 14.36
CA GLU A 129 8.61 -22.89 13.68
C GLU A 129 9.13 -21.53 14.19
N ARG A 130 8.24 -20.55 14.41
CA ARG A 130 8.60 -19.24 14.97
C ARG A 130 9.07 -19.34 16.42
N LEU A 131 8.37 -20.15 17.25
CA LEU A 131 8.75 -20.39 18.64
C LEU A 131 10.10 -21.10 18.73
N GLU A 132 10.32 -22.15 17.95
CA GLU A 132 11.61 -22.85 17.91
C GLU A 132 12.75 -21.91 17.48
N LYS A 133 12.53 -21.08 16.47
CA LYS A 133 13.54 -20.13 15.99
C LYS A 133 13.87 -19.05 17.02
N LYS A 134 12.87 -18.57 17.80
CA LYS A 134 13.07 -17.47 18.75
C LYS A 134 13.50 -17.95 20.13
N LEU A 135 12.98 -19.07 20.61
CA LEU A 135 13.12 -19.54 22.00
C LEU A 135 13.88 -20.87 22.12
N GLY A 136 14.14 -21.53 20.99
CA GLY A 136 14.73 -22.87 20.96
C GLY A 136 13.69 -23.99 21.20
N LYS A 137 14.01 -25.22 20.75
CA LYS A 137 13.08 -26.36 20.78
C LYS A 137 12.50 -26.67 22.17
N LYS A 138 13.32 -26.57 23.22
CA LYS A 138 12.86 -26.91 24.58
C LYS A 138 11.78 -25.94 25.08
N MET A 139 11.97 -24.65 24.88
CA MET A 139 10.99 -23.64 25.29
C MET A 139 9.75 -23.67 24.41
N ALA A 140 9.90 -23.93 23.10
CA ALA A 140 8.75 -24.14 22.20
C ALA A 140 7.89 -25.33 22.65
N GLY A 141 8.51 -26.42 23.11
CA GLY A 141 7.78 -27.57 23.67
C GLY A 141 6.97 -27.19 24.90
N TYR A 142 7.53 -26.47 25.85
CA TYR A 142 6.81 -25.99 27.05
C TYR A 142 5.62 -25.06 26.66
N PHE A 143 5.81 -24.23 25.66
CA PHE A 143 4.74 -23.34 25.18
C PHE A 143 3.59 -24.16 24.57
N ASN A 144 3.90 -25.18 23.77
CA ASN A 144 2.89 -26.08 23.21
C ASN A 144 2.14 -26.87 24.29
N ASP A 145 2.85 -27.38 25.31
CA ASP A 145 2.22 -28.04 26.45
C ASP A 145 1.29 -27.11 27.23
N MET A 146 1.63 -25.85 27.30
CA MET A 146 0.79 -24.82 27.92
C MET A 146 -0.46 -24.56 27.08
N LEU A 147 -0.33 -24.41 25.75
CA LEU A 147 -1.46 -24.24 24.83
C LEU A 147 -2.39 -25.44 24.84
N ALA A 148 -1.86 -26.67 25.01
CA ALA A 148 -2.62 -27.91 25.08
C ALA A 148 -3.45 -28.07 26.36
N LYS A 149 -3.21 -27.25 27.38
CA LYS A 149 -3.90 -27.31 28.69
C LYS A 149 -4.79 -26.13 28.98
N GLN A 150 -4.60 -25.01 28.27
CA GLN A 150 -5.27 -23.74 28.55
C GLN A 150 -6.18 -23.33 27.38
N PRO A 151 -7.29 -22.63 27.65
CA PRO A 151 -7.84 -22.25 28.95
C PRO A 151 -8.44 -23.43 29.74
N SER A 152 -8.78 -24.54 29.09
CA SER A 152 -9.21 -25.79 29.71
C SER A 152 -8.73 -26.99 28.89
N PRO A 153 -8.57 -28.19 29.49
CA PRO A 153 -8.19 -29.40 28.75
C PRO A 153 -9.14 -29.78 27.62
N ASP A 154 -10.45 -29.54 27.79
CA ASP A 154 -11.48 -29.95 26.85
C ASP A 154 -11.68 -28.98 25.70
N ASP A 155 -11.26 -27.74 25.84
CA ASP A 155 -11.27 -26.73 24.80
C ASP A 155 -10.01 -25.81 24.91
N ASN A 156 -8.88 -26.40 24.63
CA ASN A 156 -7.58 -25.75 24.74
C ASN A 156 -7.24 -24.94 23.46
N PHE A 157 -6.26 -24.03 23.59
CA PHE A 157 -5.88 -23.15 22.51
C PHE A 157 -5.33 -23.87 21.26
N LEU A 158 -4.67 -25.04 21.42
CA LEU A 158 -4.28 -25.83 20.24
C LEU A 158 -5.48 -26.35 19.48
N MET A 159 -6.49 -26.87 20.18
CA MET A 159 -7.73 -27.33 19.56
C MET A 159 -8.49 -26.18 18.89
N GLN A 160 -8.50 -25.01 19.51
CA GLN A 160 -9.13 -23.82 18.93
C GLN A 160 -8.36 -23.36 17.67
N LEU A 161 -7.01 -23.32 17.70
CA LEU A 161 -6.17 -23.01 16.54
C LEU A 161 -6.43 -23.97 15.36
N GLU A 162 -6.58 -25.28 15.61
CA GLU A 162 -6.84 -26.26 14.56
C GLU A 162 -8.19 -26.07 13.87
N ARG A 163 -9.16 -25.48 14.57
CA ARG A 163 -10.54 -25.27 14.07
C ARG A 163 -10.71 -24.00 13.27
N VAL A 164 -9.79 -23.03 13.34
CA VAL A 164 -9.92 -21.77 12.63
C VAL A 164 -9.98 -21.99 11.11
N LYS A 165 -10.86 -21.26 10.47
CA LYS A 165 -11.09 -21.35 9.02
C LYS A 165 -10.75 -20.06 8.28
N THR A 166 -10.86 -18.90 8.95
CA THR A 166 -10.60 -17.59 8.36
C THR A 166 -9.47 -16.88 9.07
N GLU A 167 -8.85 -15.91 8.38
CA GLU A 167 -7.78 -15.11 8.96
C GLU A 167 -8.30 -14.25 10.12
N ARG A 168 -9.54 -13.81 10.05
CA ARG A 168 -10.20 -13.09 11.14
C ARG A 168 -10.32 -13.95 12.39
N GLU A 169 -10.82 -15.18 12.27
CA GLU A 169 -10.91 -16.11 13.40
C GLU A 169 -9.53 -16.36 14.02
N LEU A 170 -8.50 -16.52 13.19
CA LEU A 170 -7.14 -16.70 13.65
C LEU A 170 -6.59 -15.47 14.38
N ASP A 171 -6.80 -14.28 13.86
CA ASP A 171 -6.39 -13.00 14.46
C ASP A 171 -7.09 -12.78 15.82
N GLU A 172 -8.40 -12.98 15.88
CA GLU A 172 -9.19 -12.89 17.12
C GLU A 172 -8.71 -13.88 18.17
N LEU A 173 -8.39 -15.12 17.78
CA LEU A 173 -7.87 -16.14 18.69
C LEU A 173 -6.48 -15.78 19.23
N TYR A 174 -5.57 -15.24 18.39
CA TYR A 174 -4.27 -14.75 18.85
C TYR A 174 -4.40 -13.61 19.88
N ARG A 175 -5.32 -12.67 19.65
CA ARG A 175 -5.61 -11.59 20.61
C ARG A 175 -6.14 -12.15 21.93
N GLN A 176 -7.06 -13.13 21.88
CA GLN A 176 -7.59 -13.80 23.06
C GLN A 176 -6.51 -14.57 23.84
N MET A 177 -5.66 -15.32 23.14
CA MET A 177 -4.53 -16.03 23.75
C MET A 177 -3.57 -15.05 24.46
N PHE A 178 -3.20 -13.97 23.78
CA PHE A 178 -2.32 -12.94 24.34
C PHE A 178 -2.92 -12.30 25.60
N GLU A 179 -4.20 -11.95 25.56
CA GLU A 179 -4.92 -11.40 26.72
C GLU A 179 -5.00 -12.40 27.87
N PHE A 180 -5.34 -13.66 27.58
CA PHE A 180 -5.42 -14.74 28.58
C PHE A 180 -4.09 -14.88 29.34
N TYR A 181 -2.98 -15.05 28.61
CA TYR A 181 -1.66 -15.24 29.23
C TYR A 181 -1.16 -13.98 29.96
N THR A 182 -1.45 -12.81 29.45
CA THR A 182 -1.12 -11.55 30.12
C THR A 182 -1.82 -11.44 31.48
N ARG A 183 -3.07 -11.85 31.56
CA ARG A 183 -3.85 -11.86 32.81
C ARG A 183 -3.34 -12.96 33.77
N GLN A 184 -3.16 -14.18 33.28
CA GLN A 184 -2.83 -15.34 34.09
C GLN A 184 -1.47 -15.21 34.76
N TYR A 185 -0.48 -14.74 34.05
CA TYR A 185 0.88 -14.58 34.56
C TYR A 185 1.12 -13.23 35.24
N LYS A 186 0.05 -12.46 35.51
CA LYS A 186 0.12 -11.13 36.14
C LYS A 186 1.27 -10.30 35.54
N ILE A 187 1.47 -10.41 34.25
CA ILE A 187 2.34 -9.51 33.53
C ILE A 187 1.64 -8.16 33.63
N ASN A 188 1.70 -7.58 34.83
CA ASN A 188 1.19 -6.27 35.18
C ASN A 188 2.02 -5.25 34.40
N LEU A 189 1.73 -5.15 33.13
CA LEU A 189 2.12 -4.06 32.29
C LEU A 189 1.30 -2.88 32.77
N VAL A 190 1.84 -2.26 33.81
CA VAL A 190 1.28 -1.12 34.52
C VAL A 190 0.84 -0.03 33.56
N THR A 191 -0.23 0.57 33.88
CA THR A 191 -1.02 1.75 33.52
C THR A 191 -0.35 2.99 32.87
N SER A 192 0.91 2.99 32.47
CA SER A 192 1.49 4.09 31.70
C SER A 192 1.24 3.92 30.19
N ALA A 193 0.93 5.00 29.50
CA ALA A 193 0.71 5.00 28.04
C ALA A 193 1.86 4.31 27.27
N ALA A 194 3.10 4.50 27.69
CA ALA A 194 4.28 3.86 27.10
C ALA A 194 4.26 2.33 27.21
N ARG A 195 3.65 1.76 28.25
CA ARG A 195 3.53 0.30 28.44
C ARG A 195 2.36 -0.30 27.68
N ILE A 196 1.29 0.47 27.45
CA ILE A 196 0.19 0.06 26.58
C ILE A 196 0.71 -0.07 25.14
N ILE A 197 1.52 0.87 24.69
CA ILE A 197 2.18 0.83 23.38
C ILE A 197 3.10 -0.40 23.28
N ALA A 198 3.99 -0.60 24.26
CA ALA A 198 4.88 -1.75 24.28
C ALA A 198 4.15 -3.11 24.31
N ARG A 199 2.96 -3.17 24.94
CA ARG A 199 2.11 -4.37 24.93
C ARG A 199 1.54 -4.64 23.55
N GLN A 200 1.05 -3.61 22.85
CA GLN A 200 0.54 -3.72 21.50
C GLN A 200 1.66 -4.15 20.54
N ASP A 201 2.85 -3.59 20.68
CA ASP A 201 4.03 -3.96 19.86
C ASP A 201 4.42 -5.43 20.05
N ILE A 202 4.34 -5.96 21.27
CA ILE A 202 4.61 -7.38 21.55
C ILE A 202 3.53 -8.25 20.92
N GLU A 203 2.26 -7.91 21.11
CA GLU A 203 1.13 -8.64 20.51
C GLU A 203 1.25 -8.71 19.00
N GLU A 204 1.49 -7.57 18.34
CA GLU A 204 1.68 -7.49 16.90
C GLU A 204 2.91 -8.26 16.40
N THR A 205 3.99 -8.31 17.20
CA THR A 205 5.20 -9.08 16.86
C THR A 205 4.91 -10.58 16.81
N PHE A 206 3.98 -11.08 17.60
CA PHE A 206 3.63 -12.49 17.64
C PHE A 206 2.44 -12.85 16.76
N ASN A 207 1.61 -11.89 16.36
CA ASN A 207 0.47 -12.14 15.47
C ASN A 207 0.97 -12.50 14.05
N PRO A 208 0.64 -13.68 13.52
CA PRO A 208 1.09 -14.09 12.19
C PRO A 208 0.35 -13.39 11.06
N ILE A 209 -0.80 -12.75 11.36
CA ILE A 209 -1.63 -12.09 10.36
C ILE A 209 -1.16 -10.65 10.18
N THR A 210 -0.40 -10.41 9.14
CA THR A 210 0.15 -9.09 8.80
C THR A 210 -0.57 -8.39 7.65
N THR A 211 -1.30 -9.16 6.81
CA THR A 211 -2.15 -8.63 5.73
C THR A 211 -3.59 -9.04 5.97
N LEU A 212 -4.53 -8.12 5.86
CA LEU A 212 -5.90 -8.27 6.30
C LEU A 212 -6.92 -7.79 5.27
N GLY A 213 -8.12 -8.32 5.38
CA GLY A 213 -9.30 -7.86 4.65
C GLY A 213 -9.34 -8.29 3.19
N SER A 214 -10.41 -7.86 2.51
CA SER A 214 -10.73 -8.28 1.14
C SER A 214 -9.69 -7.90 0.08
N MET A 215 -8.80 -6.97 0.39
CA MET A 215 -7.70 -6.54 -0.48
C MET A 215 -6.31 -6.86 0.11
N GLN A 216 -6.21 -7.64 1.19
CA GLN A 216 -4.95 -8.09 1.80
C GLN A 216 -3.96 -6.95 2.09
N VAL A 217 -4.44 -5.91 2.77
CA VAL A 217 -3.62 -4.73 3.11
C VAL A 217 -2.76 -5.02 4.32
N HIS A 218 -1.49 -4.63 4.27
CA HIS A 218 -0.57 -4.76 5.41
C HIS A 218 -1.00 -3.86 6.57
N ILE A 219 -0.99 -4.40 7.79
CA ILE A 219 -1.47 -3.68 8.99
C ILE A 219 -0.76 -2.35 9.21
N ASN A 220 0.56 -2.28 9.01
CA ASN A 220 1.31 -1.03 9.18
C ASN A 220 0.79 0.07 8.24
N TYR A 221 0.48 -0.28 6.98
CA TYR A 221 -0.11 0.69 6.05
C TYR A 221 -1.46 1.21 6.55
N ALA A 222 -2.30 0.33 7.08
CA ALA A 222 -3.59 0.74 7.63
C ALA A 222 -3.46 1.58 8.90
N VAL A 223 -2.43 1.34 9.72
CA VAL A 223 -2.13 2.17 10.90
C VAL A 223 -1.69 3.57 10.50
N GLU A 224 -0.78 3.68 9.52
CA GLU A 224 -0.30 4.97 9.00
C GLU A 224 -1.40 5.79 8.32
N ASN A 225 -2.40 5.13 7.72
CA ASN A 225 -3.50 5.75 6.96
C ASN A 225 -4.87 5.51 7.62
N SER A 226 -4.90 5.42 8.94
CA SER A 226 -6.10 4.99 9.65
C SER A 226 -7.23 6.03 9.61
N ARG A 227 -8.41 5.58 9.19
CA ARG A 227 -9.68 6.32 9.27
C ARG A 227 -10.42 6.08 10.61
N SER A 228 -10.04 5.05 11.37
CA SER A 228 -10.71 4.61 12.62
C SER A 228 -9.95 4.97 13.90
N GLY A 229 -8.93 5.85 13.80
CA GLY A 229 -8.12 6.30 14.92
C GLY A 229 -6.89 5.42 15.16
N SER A 230 -6.19 5.62 16.26
CA SER A 230 -4.87 5.00 16.53
C SER A 230 -4.90 3.63 17.23
N ASN A 231 -6.08 3.08 17.52
CA ASN A 231 -6.19 1.78 18.18
C ASN A 231 -6.05 0.65 17.15
N ILE A 232 -4.97 -0.11 17.23
CA ILE A 232 -4.64 -1.16 16.26
C ILE A 232 -5.71 -2.28 16.19
N HIS A 233 -6.34 -2.64 17.32
CA HIS A 233 -7.41 -3.63 17.30
C HIS A 233 -8.63 -3.14 16.53
N LYS A 234 -9.01 -1.88 16.68
CA LYS A 234 -10.09 -1.28 15.90
C LYS A 234 -9.75 -1.21 14.41
N ILE A 235 -8.49 -0.93 14.08
CA ILE A 235 -8.01 -0.90 12.69
C ILE A 235 -8.08 -2.31 12.08
N ARG A 236 -7.67 -3.35 12.83
CA ARG A 236 -7.80 -4.75 12.41
C ARG A 236 -9.27 -5.15 12.22
N ASP A 237 -10.13 -4.82 13.17
CA ASP A 237 -11.56 -5.11 13.08
C ASP A 237 -12.21 -4.39 11.90
N ASP A 238 -11.81 -3.15 11.62
CA ASP A 238 -12.28 -2.38 10.46
C ASP A 238 -11.83 -3.03 9.14
N LEU A 239 -10.57 -3.46 9.03
CA LEU A 239 -10.04 -4.17 7.85
C LEU A 239 -10.81 -5.46 7.53
N TYR A 240 -11.35 -6.15 8.51
CA TYR A 240 -12.19 -7.35 8.29
C TYR A 240 -13.63 -7.05 7.90
N THR A 241 -14.06 -5.78 7.94
CA THR A 241 -15.35 -5.39 7.34
C THR A 241 -15.22 -5.30 5.82
N GLN A 242 -16.33 -5.45 5.09
CA GLN A 242 -16.34 -5.29 3.64
C GLN A 242 -15.87 -3.89 3.25
N TYR A 243 -16.44 -2.86 3.89
CA TYR A 243 -16.09 -1.46 3.61
C TYR A 243 -14.65 -1.13 3.99
N GLY A 244 -14.21 -1.48 5.20
CA GLY A 244 -12.86 -1.16 5.66
C GLY A 244 -11.77 -1.85 4.84
N GLY A 245 -11.93 -3.16 4.54
CA GLY A 245 -11.00 -3.88 3.67
C GLY A 245 -10.88 -3.27 2.28
N LEU A 246 -12.02 -2.81 1.70
CA LEU A 246 -12.02 -2.05 0.45
C LEU A 246 -11.36 -0.68 0.60
N TYR A 247 -11.70 0.08 1.64
CA TYR A 247 -11.20 1.43 1.84
C TYR A 247 -9.68 1.47 1.85
N TYR A 248 -9.05 0.71 2.73
CA TYR A 248 -7.58 0.69 2.82
C TYR A 248 -6.92 0.14 1.56
N GLY A 249 -7.55 -0.85 0.91
CA GLY A 249 -7.02 -1.40 -0.33
C GLY A 249 -7.12 -0.45 -1.50
N ILE A 250 -8.24 0.24 -1.67
CA ILE A 250 -8.44 1.26 -2.70
C ILE A 250 -7.51 2.45 -2.44
N HIS A 251 -7.40 2.91 -1.19
CA HIS A 251 -6.47 3.95 -0.80
C HIS A 251 -5.04 3.58 -1.21
N ARG A 252 -4.55 2.39 -0.84
CA ARG A 252 -3.22 1.91 -1.20
C ARG A 252 -2.99 1.82 -2.71
N LEU A 253 -4.00 1.40 -3.46
CA LEU A 253 -3.89 1.19 -4.90
C LEU A 253 -3.93 2.49 -5.70
N MET A 254 -4.75 3.46 -5.26
CA MET A 254 -5.16 4.55 -6.15
C MET A 254 -4.68 5.94 -5.72
N THR A 255 -4.40 6.20 -4.43
CA THR A 255 -4.22 7.57 -3.94
C THR A 255 -2.81 8.13 -4.11
N TYR A 256 -1.80 7.32 -4.41
CA TYR A 256 -0.47 7.86 -4.72
C TYR A 256 -0.36 8.28 -6.19
N PRO A 257 0.13 9.49 -6.49
CA PRO A 257 0.24 9.99 -7.86
C PRO A 257 1.38 9.27 -8.61
N THR A 258 1.15 8.93 -9.90
CA THR A 258 2.18 8.33 -10.76
C THR A 258 1.98 8.72 -12.20
N HIS A 259 3.04 8.61 -13.01
CA HIS A 259 3.02 8.78 -14.46
C HIS A 259 3.04 7.42 -15.20
N TYR A 260 2.51 6.36 -14.59
CA TYR A 260 2.45 5.04 -15.24
C TYR A 260 1.54 5.07 -16.47
N ASP A 261 2.09 4.65 -17.60
CA ASP A 261 1.38 4.50 -18.86
C ASP A 261 0.45 3.27 -18.91
N LYS A 262 0.65 2.31 -17.97
CA LYS A 262 -0.10 1.05 -17.89
C LYS A 262 -0.46 0.72 -16.44
N PRO A 263 -1.71 0.31 -16.19
CA PRO A 263 -2.16 -0.07 -14.85
C PRO A 263 -1.37 -1.24 -14.23
N ILE A 264 -0.72 -2.07 -15.05
CA ILE A 264 0.04 -3.22 -14.58
C ILE A 264 1.17 -2.84 -13.60
N TYR A 265 1.73 -1.65 -13.72
CA TYR A 265 2.74 -1.17 -12.79
C TYR A 265 2.15 -0.84 -11.40
N ARG A 266 0.93 -0.30 -11.35
CA ARG A 266 0.22 -0.16 -10.06
C ARG A 266 -0.09 -1.52 -9.43
N PHE A 267 -0.41 -2.53 -10.23
CA PHE A 267 -0.61 -3.88 -9.72
C PHE A 267 0.68 -4.50 -9.19
N ALA A 268 1.80 -4.26 -9.86
CA ALA A 268 3.11 -4.66 -9.37
C ALA A 268 3.44 -3.96 -8.04
N ASP A 269 3.27 -2.66 -7.98
CA ASP A 269 3.50 -1.86 -6.77
C ASP A 269 2.58 -2.27 -5.61
N TYR A 270 1.34 -2.67 -5.90
CA TYR A 270 0.43 -3.16 -4.87
C TYR A 270 0.99 -4.37 -4.14
N ASN A 271 1.69 -5.25 -4.85
CA ASN A 271 2.33 -6.43 -4.30
C ASN A 271 3.72 -6.16 -3.69
N SER A 272 4.57 -5.39 -4.38
CA SER A 272 5.99 -5.24 -4.06
C SER A 272 6.36 -3.94 -3.32
N GLY A 273 5.42 -3.01 -3.18
CA GLY A 273 5.64 -1.71 -2.51
C GLY A 273 5.32 -0.52 -3.41
N ILE A 274 4.80 0.55 -2.83
CA ILE A 274 4.47 1.78 -3.54
C ILE A 274 5.72 2.30 -4.26
N TYR A 275 5.61 2.63 -5.55
CA TYR A 275 6.69 3.05 -6.45
C TYR A 275 7.75 1.99 -6.75
N SER A 276 7.59 0.72 -6.39
CA SER A 276 8.60 -0.31 -6.69
C SER A 276 8.89 -0.44 -8.19
N SER A 277 7.88 -0.26 -9.06
CA SER A 277 8.06 -0.30 -10.52
C SER A 277 8.92 0.88 -11.04
N ARG A 278 8.73 2.09 -10.50
CA ARG A 278 9.56 3.26 -10.81
C ARG A 278 10.99 3.07 -10.27
N ASN A 279 11.10 2.60 -9.05
CA ASN A 279 12.40 2.39 -8.40
C ASN A 279 13.21 1.28 -9.09
N ALA A 280 12.55 0.21 -9.54
CA ALA A 280 13.21 -0.82 -10.36
C ALA A 280 13.73 -0.26 -11.70
N ALA A 281 12.99 0.65 -12.35
CA ALA A 281 13.47 1.36 -13.52
C ALA A 281 14.69 2.24 -13.19
N PHE A 282 14.67 2.89 -12.04
CA PHE A 282 15.81 3.66 -11.55
C PHE A 282 17.05 2.76 -11.31
N GLN A 283 16.89 1.60 -10.66
CA GLN A 283 17.96 0.60 -10.49
C GLN A 283 18.48 0.10 -11.86
N GLN A 284 17.61 -0.13 -12.84
CA GLN A 284 18.01 -0.52 -14.20
C GLN A 284 18.83 0.59 -14.88
N MET A 285 18.47 1.86 -14.72
CA MET A 285 19.26 2.99 -15.22
C MET A 285 20.66 3.03 -14.57
N VAL A 286 20.73 2.83 -13.24
CA VAL A 286 22.03 2.76 -12.53
C VAL A 286 22.87 1.59 -13.03
N ASN A 287 22.29 0.39 -13.23
CA ASN A 287 22.98 -0.77 -13.81
C ASN A 287 23.55 -0.44 -15.21
N LYS A 288 22.81 0.30 -16.00
CA LYS A 288 23.27 0.69 -17.35
C LYS A 288 24.41 1.71 -17.31
N LEU A 289 24.45 2.57 -16.29
CA LEU A 289 25.42 3.63 -16.12
C LEU A 289 26.70 3.17 -15.43
N SER A 290 26.56 2.33 -14.41
CA SER A 290 27.65 1.78 -13.60
C SER A 290 28.12 0.41 -14.15
N LYS A 291 29.06 -0.21 -13.47
CA LYS A 291 29.49 -1.59 -13.70
C LYS A 291 28.88 -2.55 -12.67
N GLN A 292 27.98 -2.08 -11.83
CA GLN A 292 27.31 -2.84 -10.79
C GLN A 292 26.09 -3.58 -11.37
N GLU A 293 25.78 -4.75 -10.84
CA GLU A 293 24.55 -5.49 -11.11
C GLU A 293 23.65 -5.37 -9.85
N LEU A 294 22.79 -4.37 -9.83
CA LEU A 294 21.78 -4.21 -8.77
C LEU A 294 20.62 -5.17 -9.02
N SER A 295 20.02 -5.67 -7.95
CA SER A 295 18.69 -6.29 -8.01
C SER A 295 17.67 -5.25 -8.48
N LEU A 296 16.75 -5.67 -9.33
CA LEU A 296 15.66 -4.80 -9.83
C LEU A 296 14.40 -4.98 -8.97
N ASP A 297 14.56 -5.01 -7.64
CA ASP A 297 13.49 -5.26 -6.68
C ASP A 297 12.63 -4.02 -6.38
N GLY A 298 13.14 -2.83 -6.68
CA GLY A 298 12.47 -1.57 -6.41
C GLY A 298 12.69 -1.03 -4.99
N ASP A 299 13.52 -1.68 -4.18
CA ASP A 299 13.95 -1.18 -2.88
C ASP A 299 15.30 -0.48 -3.02
N LEU A 300 15.35 0.84 -2.85
CA LEU A 300 16.58 1.62 -2.95
C LEU A 300 17.33 1.67 -1.63
N LEU A 301 16.59 1.58 -0.52
CA LEU A 301 17.10 1.53 0.85
C LEU A 301 16.66 0.25 1.55
N SER A 302 17.38 -0.12 2.60
CA SER A 302 16.98 -1.23 3.49
C SER A 302 16.36 -0.70 4.76
N TYR A 303 15.33 -1.38 5.25
CA TYR A 303 14.56 -0.98 6.42
C TYR A 303 14.59 -2.07 7.50
N ASN A 304 14.58 -1.66 8.77
CA ASN A 304 14.36 -2.55 9.89
C ASN A 304 12.86 -2.91 10.01
N LYS A 305 12.49 -3.71 11.02
CA LYS A 305 11.11 -4.12 11.26
C LYS A 305 10.19 -2.97 11.66
N ASP A 306 10.76 -1.90 12.19
CA ASP A 306 10.04 -0.72 12.67
C ASP A 306 9.85 0.32 11.56
N GLY A 307 10.38 0.02 10.35
CA GLY A 307 10.28 0.90 9.18
C GLY A 307 11.38 1.96 9.11
N ASP A 308 12.38 1.93 10.01
CA ASP A 308 13.51 2.84 9.94
C ASP A 308 14.55 2.38 8.93
N VAL A 309 15.18 3.32 8.26
CA VAL A 309 16.28 3.05 7.35
C VAL A 309 17.49 2.52 8.10
N ILE A 310 17.99 1.34 7.71
CA ILE A 310 19.19 0.73 8.28
C ILE A 310 20.42 1.59 7.96
N SER A 311 21.37 1.68 8.91
CA SER A 311 22.55 2.55 8.80
C SER A 311 23.52 2.13 7.69
N GLU A 312 23.63 0.81 7.43
CA GLU A 312 24.50 0.26 6.40
C GLU A 312 24.06 0.70 5.01
N PRO A 313 25.01 1.15 4.14
CA PRO A 313 24.68 1.52 2.78
C PRO A 313 24.19 0.33 1.95
N THR A 314 23.17 0.56 1.13
CA THR A 314 22.71 -0.44 0.16
C THR A 314 23.65 -0.51 -1.05
N ALA A 315 23.49 -1.58 -1.86
CA ALA A 315 24.19 -1.70 -3.13
C ALA A 315 23.85 -0.52 -4.06
N THR A 316 22.59 -0.05 -4.06
CA THR A 316 22.15 1.11 -4.84
C THR A 316 22.87 2.39 -4.41
N GLU A 317 22.98 2.65 -3.10
CA GLU A 317 23.71 3.81 -2.58
C GLU A 317 25.19 3.77 -2.97
N THR A 318 25.82 2.60 -2.84
CA THR A 318 27.22 2.39 -3.18
C THR A 318 27.48 2.62 -4.67
N ALA A 319 26.63 2.05 -5.54
CA ALA A 319 26.72 2.23 -6.99
C ALA A 319 26.56 3.70 -7.41
N LEU A 320 25.62 4.43 -6.80
CA LEU A 320 25.41 5.85 -7.06
C LEU A 320 26.59 6.70 -6.61
N ALA A 321 27.12 6.46 -5.41
CA ALA A 321 28.27 7.20 -4.91
C ALA A 321 29.49 7.04 -5.83
N GLN A 322 29.77 5.82 -6.29
CA GLN A 322 30.85 5.53 -7.23
C GLN A 322 30.58 6.18 -8.60
N LEU A 323 29.38 6.05 -9.16
CA LEU A 323 28.99 6.65 -10.42
C LEU A 323 29.18 8.17 -10.42
N PHE A 324 28.71 8.85 -9.38
CA PHE A 324 28.79 10.30 -9.28
C PHE A 324 30.22 10.78 -9.07
N LEU A 325 31.05 10.02 -8.35
CA LEU A 325 32.49 10.29 -8.25
C LEU A 325 33.17 10.20 -9.61
N GLU A 326 32.93 9.11 -10.37
CA GLU A 326 33.49 8.89 -11.71
C GLU A 326 33.06 9.99 -12.71
N LYS A 327 31.86 10.54 -12.53
CA LYS A 327 31.27 11.59 -13.39
C LYS A 327 31.55 13.01 -12.89
N ASN A 328 32.31 13.20 -11.81
CA ASN A 328 32.57 14.48 -11.17
C ASN A 328 31.28 15.24 -10.79
N ILE A 329 30.25 14.54 -10.38
CA ILE A 329 28.99 15.11 -9.90
C ILE A 329 29.10 15.35 -8.39
N ALA A 330 28.84 16.58 -7.96
CA ALA A 330 28.97 17.01 -6.56
C ALA A 330 27.75 16.55 -5.71
N LEU A 331 27.55 15.24 -5.61
CA LEU A 331 26.56 14.60 -4.73
C LEU A 331 27.27 13.54 -3.87
N ASP A 332 27.42 13.84 -2.59
CA ASP A 332 28.02 12.93 -1.62
C ASP A 332 27.03 11.86 -1.13
N ALA A 333 27.51 10.84 -0.43
CA ALA A 333 26.72 9.75 0.09
C ALA A 333 25.57 10.21 1.00
N LYS A 334 25.76 11.30 1.76
CA LYS A 334 24.73 11.87 2.64
C LYS A 334 23.57 12.48 1.83
N ASN A 335 23.88 13.18 0.77
CA ASN A 335 22.88 13.75 -0.14
C ASN A 335 22.13 12.66 -0.89
N ILE A 336 22.84 11.63 -1.40
CA ILE A 336 22.24 10.47 -2.06
C ILE A 336 21.25 9.81 -1.10
N ARG A 337 21.66 9.44 0.11
CA ARG A 337 20.78 8.79 1.10
C ARG A 337 19.57 9.65 1.47
N ARG A 338 19.75 10.95 1.63
CA ARG A 338 18.63 11.88 1.88
C ARG A 338 17.61 11.84 0.75
N ASP A 339 18.07 11.81 -0.48
CA ASP A 339 17.21 11.79 -1.67
C ASP A 339 16.50 10.44 -1.81
N LEU A 340 17.20 9.31 -1.58
CA LEU A 340 16.64 7.96 -1.62
C LEU A 340 15.59 7.71 -0.52
N LYS A 341 15.63 8.40 0.62
CA LYS A 341 14.58 8.33 1.63
C LYS A 341 13.18 8.72 1.11
N LYS A 342 13.12 9.36 -0.04
CA LYS A 342 11.88 9.70 -0.74
C LYS A 342 11.41 8.62 -1.72
N GLU A 343 12.03 7.45 -1.74
CA GLU A 343 11.74 6.38 -2.71
C GLU A 343 10.28 5.93 -2.74
N LYS A 344 9.53 6.13 -1.64
CA LYS A 344 8.10 5.82 -1.53
C LYS A 344 7.20 7.05 -1.71
N GLN A 345 7.74 8.14 -2.26
CA GLN A 345 7.05 9.42 -2.49
C GLN A 345 7.28 9.86 -3.94
N GLN A 346 6.37 10.69 -4.46
CA GLN A 346 6.54 11.26 -5.82
C GLN A 346 7.73 12.20 -5.88
N GLU A 347 8.00 12.93 -4.82
CA GLU A 347 9.09 13.91 -4.69
C GLU A 347 10.49 13.32 -4.88
N PHE A 348 10.60 11.98 -4.94
CA PHE A 348 11.86 11.34 -5.34
C PHE A 348 12.29 11.77 -6.75
N GLU A 349 11.32 11.92 -7.66
CA GLU A 349 11.56 12.32 -9.05
C GLU A 349 12.13 13.75 -9.17
N GLU A 350 11.88 14.59 -8.18
CA GLU A 350 12.38 15.96 -8.10
C GLU A 350 13.76 16.06 -7.47
N THR A 351 14.29 14.97 -6.91
CA THR A 351 15.61 14.98 -6.26
C THR A 351 16.74 15.08 -7.27
N LYS A 352 17.84 15.70 -6.83
CA LYS A 352 19.04 15.78 -7.65
C LYS A 352 19.59 14.42 -8.04
N THR A 353 19.50 13.43 -7.13
CA THR A 353 19.96 12.07 -7.39
C THR A 353 19.18 11.43 -8.54
N TYR A 354 17.85 11.53 -8.54
CA TYR A 354 17.01 10.98 -9.60
C TYR A 354 17.27 11.66 -10.94
N GLN A 355 17.23 12.99 -10.95
CA GLN A 355 17.42 13.79 -12.17
C GLN A 355 18.79 13.59 -12.82
N GLN A 356 19.86 13.45 -12.03
CA GLN A 356 21.20 13.17 -12.56
C GLN A 356 21.29 11.79 -13.19
N VAL A 357 20.68 10.77 -12.59
CA VAL A 357 20.65 9.41 -13.18
C VAL A 357 19.87 9.39 -14.49
N VAL A 358 18.72 10.06 -14.56
CA VAL A 358 17.92 10.20 -15.79
C VAL A 358 18.75 10.88 -16.88
N ALA A 359 19.33 12.04 -16.59
CA ALA A 359 20.12 12.80 -17.56
C ALA A 359 21.32 12.00 -18.11
N LEU A 360 22.07 11.33 -17.22
CA LEU A 360 23.20 10.48 -17.63
C LEU A 360 22.74 9.29 -18.46
N TYR A 361 21.60 8.70 -18.14
CA TYR A 361 21.04 7.57 -18.90
C TYR A 361 20.67 8.00 -20.32
N GLU A 362 19.95 9.11 -20.48
CA GLU A 362 19.54 9.66 -21.76
C GLU A 362 20.75 10.10 -22.60
N GLU A 363 21.74 10.73 -21.96
CA GLU A 363 22.99 11.10 -22.62
C GLU A 363 23.72 9.87 -23.17
N LYS A 364 23.86 8.80 -22.34
CA LYS A 364 24.59 7.58 -22.72
C LYS A 364 23.88 6.76 -23.77
N THR A 365 22.55 6.62 -23.63
CA THR A 365 21.77 5.68 -24.45
C THR A 365 21.14 6.31 -25.67
N LYS A 366 21.01 7.65 -25.69
CA LYS A 366 20.24 8.42 -26.69
C LYS A 366 18.77 7.97 -26.78
N LYS A 367 18.20 7.52 -25.66
CA LYS A 367 16.82 7.08 -25.52
C LYS A 367 16.23 7.71 -24.28
N ASP A 368 14.92 7.92 -24.29
CA ASP A 368 14.18 8.36 -23.11
C ASP A 368 14.37 7.37 -21.95
N ALA A 369 14.47 7.92 -20.74
CA ALA A 369 14.58 7.11 -19.54
C ALA A 369 13.27 6.32 -19.29
N PRO A 370 13.34 5.02 -19.00
CA PRO A 370 12.14 4.26 -18.64
C PRO A 370 11.59 4.76 -17.30
N TYR A 371 10.32 5.12 -17.27
CA TYR A 371 9.68 5.55 -16.03
C TYR A 371 9.36 4.39 -15.09
N ALA A 372 8.98 3.23 -15.63
CA ALA A 372 8.66 2.04 -14.85
C ALA A 372 9.03 0.75 -15.59
N ILE A 373 9.45 -0.25 -14.83
CA ILE A 373 9.61 -1.63 -15.26
C ILE A 373 8.99 -2.57 -14.23
N MET A 374 8.81 -3.84 -14.58
CA MET A 374 8.32 -4.85 -13.66
C MET A 374 9.40 -5.16 -12.61
N PRO A 375 9.13 -4.98 -11.30
CA PRO A 375 10.09 -5.34 -10.25
C PRO A 375 10.33 -6.85 -10.19
N GLU A 376 11.56 -7.25 -9.87
CA GLU A 376 11.97 -8.66 -9.72
C GLU A 376 11.94 -9.08 -8.25
N VAL A 377 10.74 -9.17 -7.67
CA VAL A 377 10.56 -9.61 -6.28
C VAL A 377 9.98 -11.02 -6.24
N VAL A 378 10.60 -11.89 -5.44
CA VAL A 378 10.10 -13.24 -5.17
C VAL A 378 9.01 -13.16 -4.09
N ILE A 379 7.85 -13.74 -4.40
CA ILE A 379 6.73 -13.88 -3.49
C ILE A 379 6.75 -15.29 -2.93
N SER A 380 7.10 -15.43 -1.66
CA SER A 380 7.09 -16.69 -0.94
C SER A 380 6.25 -16.58 0.32
N GLY A 381 5.70 -17.69 0.80
CA GLY A 381 4.95 -17.70 2.05
C GLY A 381 4.21 -19.02 2.31
N PRO A 382 3.79 -19.26 3.56
CA PRO A 382 3.19 -20.53 3.99
C PRO A 382 1.83 -20.83 3.33
N LYS A 383 1.18 -19.80 2.77
CA LYS A 383 -0.09 -19.93 2.03
C LYS A 383 0.10 -20.33 0.57
N LEU A 384 1.31 -20.21 0.03
CA LEU A 384 1.62 -20.49 -1.37
C LEU A 384 2.11 -21.92 -1.55
N SER A 385 1.76 -22.54 -2.67
CA SER A 385 2.20 -23.90 -3.04
C SER A 385 3.62 -23.94 -3.60
N ARG A 386 4.12 -22.80 -4.05
CA ARG A 386 5.47 -22.58 -4.61
C ARG A 386 5.78 -21.09 -4.57
N ASP A 387 7.02 -20.72 -4.80
CA ASP A 387 7.41 -19.34 -4.99
C ASP A 387 6.86 -18.80 -6.31
N TYR A 388 6.39 -17.56 -6.25
CA TYR A 388 5.95 -16.77 -7.39
C TYR A 388 6.79 -15.49 -7.45
N ASN A 389 6.54 -14.66 -8.43
CA ASN A 389 7.16 -13.34 -8.52
C ASN A 389 6.12 -12.24 -8.79
N THR A 390 6.53 -10.99 -8.60
CA THR A 390 5.67 -9.83 -8.83
C THR A 390 5.08 -9.82 -10.23
N ASN A 391 5.83 -10.23 -11.26
CA ASN A 391 5.32 -10.31 -12.63
C ASN A 391 4.16 -11.31 -12.76
N TRP A 392 4.25 -12.46 -12.10
CA TRP A 392 3.13 -13.42 -12.06
C TRP A 392 1.89 -12.79 -11.44
N TYR A 393 2.04 -12.14 -10.28
CA TYR A 393 0.93 -11.47 -9.59
C TYR A 393 0.30 -10.37 -10.46
N ALA A 394 1.12 -9.40 -10.89
CA ALA A 394 0.66 -8.27 -11.70
C ALA A 394 0.00 -8.72 -13.01
N SER A 395 0.52 -9.79 -13.65
CA SER A 395 -0.08 -10.38 -14.85
C SER A 395 -1.45 -11.00 -14.57
N LYS A 396 -1.65 -11.65 -13.41
CA LYS A 396 -2.95 -12.20 -13.01
C LYS A 396 -3.97 -11.11 -12.75
N VAL A 397 -3.60 -10.04 -12.05
CA VAL A 397 -4.45 -8.87 -11.85
C VAL A 397 -4.78 -8.21 -13.20
N ASN A 398 -3.78 -8.03 -14.07
CA ASN A 398 -3.97 -7.41 -15.37
C ASN A 398 -4.92 -8.21 -16.29
N GLN A 399 -4.93 -9.54 -16.20
CA GLN A 399 -5.91 -10.37 -16.90
C GLN A 399 -7.36 -10.09 -16.42
N ARG A 400 -7.55 -9.90 -15.10
CA ARG A 400 -8.84 -9.53 -14.50
C ARG A 400 -9.25 -8.13 -14.92
N TYR A 401 -8.32 -7.18 -14.90
CA TYR A 401 -8.50 -5.82 -15.39
C TYR A 401 -9.02 -5.82 -16.84
N ASN A 402 -8.34 -6.52 -17.74
CA ASN A 402 -8.73 -6.60 -19.14
C ASN A 402 -10.13 -7.22 -19.34
N ARG A 403 -10.50 -8.22 -18.51
CA ARG A 403 -11.88 -8.77 -18.52
C ARG A 403 -12.90 -7.74 -18.06
N CYS A 404 -12.61 -6.95 -17.04
CA CYS A 404 -13.45 -5.87 -16.55
C CYS A 404 -13.60 -4.78 -17.63
N VAL A 405 -12.52 -4.32 -18.22
CA VAL A 405 -12.52 -3.34 -19.30
C VAL A 405 -13.33 -3.84 -20.50
N SER A 406 -13.20 -5.10 -20.87
CA SER A 406 -14.00 -5.69 -21.95
C SER A 406 -15.50 -5.68 -21.64
N ARG A 407 -15.91 -5.89 -20.37
CA ARG A 407 -17.29 -5.72 -19.95
C ARG A 407 -17.74 -4.27 -20.06
N GLY A 408 -16.92 -3.31 -19.61
CA GLY A 408 -17.21 -1.88 -19.68
C GLY A 408 -17.36 -1.37 -21.10
N LYS A 409 -16.49 -1.80 -22.02
CA LYS A 409 -16.58 -1.45 -23.44
C LYS A 409 -17.90 -1.92 -24.07
N ARG A 410 -18.38 -3.13 -23.69
CA ARG A 410 -19.71 -3.62 -24.15
C ARG A 410 -20.88 -2.80 -23.60
N LEU A 411 -20.67 -2.08 -22.49
CA LEU A 411 -21.64 -1.15 -21.91
C LEU A 411 -21.53 0.28 -22.51
N GLY A 412 -20.63 0.50 -23.48
CA GLY A 412 -20.43 1.77 -24.17
C GLY A 412 -19.45 2.73 -23.46
N PHE A 413 -18.64 2.25 -22.51
CA PHE A 413 -17.59 3.06 -21.88
C PHE A 413 -16.28 2.99 -22.68
N LYS A 414 -15.55 4.09 -22.73
CA LYS A 414 -14.20 4.17 -23.30
C LYS A 414 -13.16 4.12 -22.17
N LEU A 415 -11.96 3.67 -22.48
CA LEU A 415 -10.79 3.89 -21.60
C LEU A 415 -10.41 5.36 -21.74
N SER A 416 -10.31 6.03 -20.62
CA SER A 416 -9.69 7.37 -20.51
C SER A 416 -8.20 7.24 -20.41
#